data_1b15c8da233d268d4c19ddf0959ed220
#
_entry.id   1b15c8da233d268d4c19ddf0959ed220
#
_cell.length_a   1.000
_cell.length_b   1.000
_cell.length_c   1.000
_cell.angle_alpha   90.00
_cell.angle_beta   90.00
_cell.angle_gamma   90.00
#
_symmetry.space_group_name_H-M   'P 1'
#
loop_
_entity.id
_entity.type
_entity.pdbx_description
1 polymer ?
#
loop_
_entity_poly.entity_id
_entity_poly.type
_entity_poly.pdbx_seq_one_letter_code
_entity_poly.pdbx_strand_id
1 'polypeptide(L)'
;MFAYYFKYSDEGFQNFAKEVLGLPNVGSIISLVRESENNIDLWIETETHLIVIENKIRSGINGIQRNEKEETSQLGKYYKYAKAKCKEGQKLALFLFAPNYSSIKPSELVGTDTEGNKWEYALITYKDIYDYFGHHADLYEDECHFSDFCRELENHSKSSSDRRRKVMHKRFAQILDDASK
;
A
#
# COMPACT_ATOMS: atom_id res chain seq x y z
N MET A 1 -0.18 -2.62 10.07
CA MET A 1 -1.53 -2.14 10.36
C MET A 1 -2.57 -2.71 9.39
N PHE A 2 -2.46 -2.55 8.06
CA PHE A 2 -3.41 -3.13 7.08
C PHE A 2 -3.71 -4.62 7.30
N ALA A 3 -2.67 -5.44 7.53
CA ALA A 3 -2.82 -6.87 7.77
C ALA A 3 -3.79 -7.22 8.90
N TYR A 4 -3.85 -6.37 9.92
CA TYR A 4 -4.77 -6.54 11.04
C TYR A 4 -6.22 -6.35 10.58
N TYR A 5 -6.52 -5.25 9.91
CA TYR A 5 -7.89 -4.94 9.47
C TYR A 5 -8.40 -5.89 8.39
N PHE A 6 -7.52 -6.39 7.51
CA PHE A 6 -7.89 -7.42 6.54
C PHE A 6 -8.22 -8.78 7.19
N LYS A 7 -7.62 -9.09 8.34
CA LYS A 7 -7.97 -10.28 9.11
C LYS A 7 -9.16 -10.08 10.05
N TYR A 8 -9.41 -8.84 10.45
CA TYR A 8 -10.49 -8.49 11.37
C TYR A 8 -11.87 -8.70 10.73
N SER A 9 -12.03 -8.31 9.48
CA SER A 9 -13.27 -8.43 8.72
C SER A 9 -13.02 -9.05 7.34
N ASP A 10 -13.53 -10.26 7.10
CA ASP A 10 -13.47 -10.90 5.78
C ASP A 10 -14.29 -10.09 4.76
N GLU A 11 -15.48 -9.62 5.14
CA GLU A 11 -16.29 -8.72 4.33
C GLU A 11 -15.53 -7.43 3.99
N GLY A 12 -14.88 -6.82 4.99
CA GLY A 12 -14.04 -5.65 4.80
C GLY A 12 -12.90 -5.90 3.82
N PHE A 13 -12.25 -7.05 3.88
CA PHE A 13 -11.21 -7.39 2.90
C PHE A 13 -11.78 -7.60 1.49
N GLN A 14 -12.91 -8.31 1.34
CA GLN A 14 -13.56 -8.54 0.04
C GLN A 14 -13.96 -7.20 -0.62
N ASN A 15 -14.57 -6.30 0.15
CA ASN A 15 -14.96 -4.98 -0.31
C ASN A 15 -13.72 -4.14 -0.69
N PHE A 16 -12.66 -4.18 0.14
CA PHE A 16 -11.40 -3.49 -0.16
C PHE A 16 -10.75 -4.02 -1.45
N ALA A 17 -10.70 -5.34 -1.62
CA ALA A 17 -10.14 -5.95 -2.81
C ALA A 17 -10.91 -5.52 -4.07
N LYS A 18 -12.23 -5.47 -4.01
CA LYS A 18 -13.09 -5.05 -5.11
C LYS A 18 -13.00 -3.57 -5.42
N GLU A 19 -13.13 -2.71 -4.40
CA GLU A 19 -13.30 -1.26 -4.58
C GLU A 19 -11.98 -0.52 -4.72
N VAL A 20 -10.95 -0.94 -3.99
CA VAL A 20 -9.64 -0.27 -3.97
C VAL A 20 -8.64 -0.98 -4.87
N LEU A 21 -8.56 -2.30 -4.81
CA LEU A 21 -7.60 -3.05 -5.61
C LEU A 21 -8.13 -3.40 -7.02
N GLY A 22 -9.43 -3.22 -7.28
CA GLY A 22 -10.04 -3.59 -8.56
C GLY A 22 -10.07 -5.11 -8.80
N LEU A 23 -10.04 -5.90 -7.74
CA LEU A 23 -10.03 -7.36 -7.78
C LEU A 23 -11.38 -7.92 -7.30
N PRO A 24 -12.36 -8.09 -8.19
CA PRO A 24 -13.63 -8.73 -7.81
C PRO A 24 -13.41 -10.23 -7.57
N ASN A 25 -14.11 -10.78 -6.57
CA ASN A 25 -14.15 -12.21 -6.30
C ASN A 25 -12.78 -12.86 -5.99
N VAL A 26 -12.03 -12.24 -5.07
CA VAL A 26 -10.72 -12.78 -4.65
C VAL A 26 -10.83 -14.04 -3.79
N GLY A 27 -12.02 -14.33 -3.25
CA GLY A 27 -12.20 -15.41 -2.28
C GLY A 27 -11.65 -15.06 -0.90
N SER A 28 -11.80 -15.99 0.04
CA SER A 28 -11.33 -15.79 1.41
C SER A 28 -9.80 -15.79 1.50
N ILE A 29 -9.28 -15.11 2.51
CA ILE A 29 -7.84 -15.12 2.81
C ILE A 29 -7.44 -16.49 3.34
N ILE A 30 -6.56 -17.19 2.61
CA ILE A 30 -5.93 -18.44 3.05
C ILE A 30 -4.73 -18.14 3.96
N SER A 31 -3.90 -17.17 3.53
CA SER A 31 -2.70 -16.77 4.28
C SER A 31 -2.46 -15.28 4.11
N LEU A 32 -2.05 -14.63 5.19
CA LEU A 32 -1.63 -13.23 5.19
C LEU A 32 -0.40 -13.08 6.07
N VAL A 33 0.71 -12.70 5.45
CA VAL A 33 2.02 -12.57 6.09
C VAL A 33 2.53 -11.14 5.91
N ARG A 34 3.04 -10.55 7.00
CA ARG A 34 3.77 -9.28 7.00
C ARG A 34 5.26 -9.56 6.94
N GLU A 35 5.98 -8.69 6.23
CA GLU A 35 7.45 -8.80 6.14
C GLU A 35 7.87 -10.23 5.78
N SER A 36 7.27 -10.74 4.69
CA SER A 36 7.56 -12.08 4.19
C SER A 36 9.02 -12.22 3.75
N GLU A 37 9.42 -13.42 3.36
CA GLU A 37 10.70 -13.64 2.70
C GLU A 37 10.93 -12.58 1.60
N ASN A 38 12.15 -12.09 1.50
CA ASN A 38 12.55 -10.95 0.64
C ASN A 38 12.05 -9.56 1.07
N ASN A 39 11.59 -9.39 2.31
CA ASN A 39 11.12 -8.10 2.86
C ASN A 39 9.94 -7.49 2.10
N ILE A 40 9.04 -8.31 1.57
CA ILE A 40 7.77 -7.84 1.01
C ILE A 40 6.86 -7.44 2.18
N ASP A 41 6.35 -6.21 2.17
CA ASP A 41 5.61 -5.64 3.28
C ASP A 41 4.32 -6.41 3.60
N LEU A 42 3.58 -6.85 2.56
CA LEU A 42 2.37 -7.63 2.74
C LEU A 42 2.20 -8.64 1.61
N TRP A 43 2.01 -9.89 2.02
CA TRP A 43 1.78 -11.05 1.18
C TRP A 43 0.43 -11.66 1.54
N ILE A 44 -0.51 -11.68 0.60
CA ILE A 44 -1.85 -12.21 0.82
C ILE A 44 -2.13 -13.29 -0.21
N GLU A 45 -2.37 -14.50 0.27
CA GLU A 45 -2.83 -15.61 -0.54
C GLU A 45 -4.33 -15.79 -0.32
N THR A 46 -5.08 -15.79 -1.39
CA THR A 46 -6.52 -16.08 -1.40
C THR A 46 -6.80 -17.31 -2.25
N GLU A 47 -8.04 -17.72 -2.34
CA GLU A 47 -8.43 -18.86 -3.18
C GLU A 47 -8.07 -18.67 -4.65
N THR A 48 -8.14 -17.44 -5.16
CA THR A 48 -7.99 -17.13 -6.58
C THR A 48 -6.79 -16.24 -6.91
N HIS A 49 -6.20 -15.56 -5.92
CA HIS A 49 -5.14 -14.59 -6.13
C HIS A 49 -3.98 -14.77 -5.17
N LEU A 50 -2.79 -14.43 -5.67
CA LEU A 50 -1.64 -14.09 -4.87
C LEU A 50 -1.45 -12.57 -4.98
N ILE A 51 -1.67 -11.85 -3.88
CA ILE A 51 -1.61 -10.39 -3.82
C ILE A 51 -0.35 -9.97 -3.08
N VAL A 52 0.46 -9.15 -3.73
CA VAL A 52 1.69 -8.58 -3.18
C VAL A 52 1.54 -7.08 -3.06
N ILE A 53 1.77 -6.55 -1.87
CA ILE A 53 1.69 -5.13 -1.60
C ILE A 53 3.02 -4.64 -1.02
N GLU A 54 3.63 -3.68 -1.66
CA GLU A 54 4.74 -2.89 -1.14
C GLU A 54 4.20 -1.55 -0.64
N ASN A 55 4.69 -1.09 0.50
CA ASN A 55 4.19 0.09 1.18
C ASN A 55 5.27 1.17 1.30
N LYS A 56 5.16 2.27 0.58
CA LYS A 56 6.14 3.36 0.54
C LYS A 56 5.64 4.61 1.25
N ILE A 57 6.01 4.80 2.52
CA ILE A 57 5.61 5.99 3.30
C ILE A 57 6.57 7.16 3.09
N ARG A 58 7.87 6.93 3.05
CA ARG A 58 8.89 8.00 3.09
C ARG A 58 10.02 7.85 2.09
N SER A 59 10.18 6.69 1.48
CA SER A 59 11.26 6.40 0.53
C SER A 59 10.73 6.26 -0.88
N GLY A 60 11.51 6.69 -1.88
CA GLY A 60 11.29 6.27 -3.26
C GLY A 60 11.46 4.76 -3.42
N ILE A 61 11.20 4.25 -4.61
CA ILE A 61 11.49 2.85 -4.94
C ILE A 61 13.01 2.67 -4.89
N ASN A 62 13.50 1.91 -3.89
CA ASN A 62 14.93 1.68 -3.73
C ASN A 62 15.46 0.76 -4.82
N GLY A 63 16.64 1.11 -5.35
CA GLY A 63 17.51 0.18 -6.04
C GLY A 63 17.23 0.00 -7.53
N ILE A 64 17.52 1.02 -8.34
CA ILE A 64 18.11 0.75 -9.65
C ILE A 64 19.60 0.53 -9.38
N GLN A 65 20.02 -0.66 -9.01
CA GLN A 65 21.42 -1.03 -9.14
C GLN A 65 21.67 -1.26 -10.62
N ARG A 66 22.28 -0.26 -11.26
CA ARG A 66 22.85 -0.37 -12.61
C ARG A 66 24.11 -1.23 -12.52
N ASN A 67 23.93 -2.52 -12.50
CA ASN A 67 24.96 -3.44 -12.96
C ASN A 67 24.72 -3.66 -14.46
N GLU A 68 25.76 -3.55 -15.27
CA GLU A 68 25.72 -3.55 -16.74
C GLU A 68 25.02 -4.76 -17.40
N LYS A 69 24.43 -5.70 -16.65
CA LYS A 69 23.78 -6.91 -17.16
C LYS A 69 22.39 -7.22 -16.61
N GLU A 70 21.91 -6.58 -15.52
CA GLU A 70 20.56 -6.81 -14.99
C GLU A 70 20.06 -5.57 -14.24
N GLU A 71 19.09 -4.85 -14.79
CA GLU A 71 18.30 -3.88 -14.06
C GLU A 71 17.31 -4.61 -13.13
N THR A 72 17.73 -4.93 -11.92
CA THR A 72 16.82 -5.51 -10.92
C THR A 72 16.33 -4.43 -9.96
N SER A 73 15.20 -3.80 -10.31
CA SER A 73 14.49 -2.96 -9.36
C SER A 73 13.98 -3.81 -8.17
N GLN A 74 13.76 -3.20 -7.02
CA GLN A 74 13.14 -3.86 -5.87
C GLN A 74 11.83 -4.56 -6.27
N LEU A 75 10.97 -3.87 -7.03
CA LEU A 75 9.70 -4.40 -7.49
C LEU A 75 9.86 -5.58 -8.45
N GLY A 76 10.86 -5.56 -9.32
CA GLY A 76 11.17 -6.68 -10.22
C GLY A 76 11.62 -7.93 -9.45
N LYS A 77 12.40 -7.76 -8.36
CA LYS A 77 12.77 -8.88 -7.47
C LYS A 77 11.54 -9.50 -6.79
N TYR A 78 10.64 -8.66 -6.30
CA TYR A 78 9.39 -9.11 -5.68
C TYR A 78 8.48 -9.83 -6.66
N TYR A 79 8.33 -9.28 -7.87
CA TYR A 79 7.60 -9.95 -8.94
C TYR A 79 8.16 -11.34 -9.25
N LYS A 80 9.48 -11.44 -9.46
CA LYS A 80 10.14 -12.72 -9.76
C LYS A 80 9.88 -13.77 -8.67
N TYR A 81 10.01 -13.35 -7.41
CA TYR A 81 9.73 -14.22 -6.27
C TYR A 81 8.26 -14.62 -6.21
N ALA A 82 7.35 -13.67 -6.35
CA ALA A 82 5.91 -13.92 -6.29
C ALA A 82 5.43 -14.81 -7.45
N LYS A 83 5.95 -14.59 -8.66
CA LYS A 83 5.67 -15.43 -9.83
C LYS A 83 6.06 -16.90 -9.59
N ALA A 84 7.22 -17.14 -8.96
CA ALA A 84 7.67 -18.48 -8.65
C ALA A 84 6.85 -19.19 -7.54
N LYS A 85 6.14 -18.42 -6.70
CA LYS A 85 5.28 -18.93 -5.61
C LYS A 85 3.79 -18.96 -5.97
N CYS A 86 3.40 -18.27 -7.02
CA CYS A 86 2.02 -18.25 -7.50
C CYS A 86 1.61 -19.64 -7.98
N LYS A 87 0.52 -20.17 -7.43
CA LYS A 87 0.05 -21.51 -7.71
C LYS A 87 -0.68 -21.56 -9.07
N GLU A 88 -0.75 -22.72 -9.66
CA GLU A 88 -1.55 -22.95 -10.85
C GLU A 88 -3.02 -22.56 -10.56
N GLY A 89 -3.61 -21.80 -11.48
CA GLY A 89 -4.97 -21.27 -11.35
C GLY A 89 -5.10 -19.98 -10.53
N GLN A 90 -4.07 -19.57 -9.77
CA GLN A 90 -4.06 -18.27 -9.10
C GLN A 90 -3.60 -17.16 -10.07
N LYS A 91 -4.14 -15.95 -9.86
CA LYS A 91 -3.69 -14.73 -10.53
C LYS A 91 -2.75 -13.96 -9.61
N LEU A 92 -1.60 -13.53 -10.15
CA LEU A 92 -0.69 -12.64 -9.44
C LEU A 92 -1.16 -11.19 -9.59
N ALA A 93 -1.34 -10.51 -8.46
CA ALA A 93 -1.72 -9.10 -8.40
C ALA A 93 -0.69 -8.30 -7.57
N LEU A 94 -0.18 -7.22 -8.13
CA LEU A 94 0.94 -6.44 -7.58
C LEU A 94 0.50 -5.01 -7.32
N PHE A 95 0.69 -4.54 -6.08
CA PHE A 95 0.28 -3.21 -5.66
C PHE A 95 1.40 -2.47 -4.94
N LEU A 96 1.45 -1.17 -5.18
CA LEU A 96 2.28 -0.24 -4.43
C LEU A 96 1.36 0.74 -3.70
N PHE A 97 1.42 0.75 -2.37
CA PHE A 97 0.74 1.74 -1.55
C PHE A 97 1.66 2.92 -1.28
N ALA A 98 1.21 4.13 -1.60
CA ALA A 98 2.02 5.32 -1.39
C ALA A 98 1.18 6.55 -1.03
N PRO A 99 1.78 7.53 -0.31
CA PRO A 99 1.14 8.80 -0.06
C PRO A 99 0.84 9.55 -1.35
N ASN A 100 -0.23 10.36 -1.36
CA ASN A 100 -0.60 11.20 -2.51
C ASN A 100 0.48 12.19 -2.94
N TYR A 101 1.43 12.49 -2.07
CA TYR A 101 2.56 13.38 -2.34
C TYR A 101 3.84 12.64 -2.79
N SER A 102 3.76 11.34 -3.01
CA SER A 102 4.90 10.56 -3.50
C SER A 102 5.28 10.97 -4.93
N SER A 103 6.57 10.95 -5.24
CA SER A 103 7.09 11.28 -6.56
C SER A 103 7.33 10.05 -7.44
N ILE A 104 6.61 8.96 -7.18
CA ILE A 104 6.74 7.71 -7.92
C ILE A 104 6.27 7.92 -9.35
N LYS A 105 7.13 7.55 -10.30
CA LYS A 105 6.82 7.69 -11.73
C LYS A 105 6.19 6.41 -12.27
N PRO A 106 5.25 6.48 -13.22
CA PRO A 106 4.68 5.29 -13.85
C PRO A 106 5.73 4.31 -14.42
N SER A 107 6.84 4.84 -14.96
CA SER A 107 7.93 4.01 -15.46
C SER A 107 8.67 3.18 -14.41
N GLU A 108 8.51 3.50 -13.13
CA GLU A 108 9.10 2.76 -12.02
C GLU A 108 8.22 1.58 -11.56
N LEU A 109 6.95 1.56 -12.02
CA LEU A 109 5.95 0.56 -11.67
C LEU A 109 5.87 -0.58 -12.67
N VAL A 110 6.57 -0.50 -13.77
CA VAL A 110 6.55 -1.49 -14.85
C VAL A 110 7.94 -2.01 -15.15
N GLY A 111 8.00 -3.23 -15.67
CA GLY A 111 9.26 -3.79 -16.14
C GLY A 111 9.07 -5.12 -16.86
N THR A 112 10.19 -5.72 -17.20
CA THR A 112 10.22 -7.00 -17.90
C THR A 112 11.25 -7.90 -17.21
N ASP A 113 10.90 -9.16 -16.98
CA ASP A 113 11.84 -10.14 -16.42
C ASP A 113 12.81 -10.67 -17.50
N THR A 114 13.77 -11.48 -17.07
CA THR A 114 14.79 -12.08 -17.96
C THR A 114 14.20 -13.04 -19.00
N GLU A 115 12.96 -13.49 -18.81
CA GLU A 115 12.22 -14.37 -19.75
C GLU A 115 11.33 -13.57 -20.72
N GLY A 116 11.34 -12.23 -20.62
CA GLY A 116 10.50 -11.34 -21.45
C GLY A 116 9.07 -11.16 -20.95
N ASN A 117 8.73 -11.65 -19.74
CA ASN A 117 7.41 -11.43 -19.17
C ASN A 117 7.31 -10.02 -18.58
N LYS A 118 6.28 -9.30 -18.94
CA LYS A 118 5.98 -7.99 -18.40
C LYS A 118 5.34 -8.09 -17.02
N TRP A 119 5.70 -7.16 -16.16
CA TRP A 119 5.05 -6.98 -14.87
C TRP A 119 4.69 -5.50 -14.66
N GLU A 120 3.64 -5.28 -13.88
CA GLU A 120 3.14 -3.95 -13.55
C GLU A 120 2.57 -3.95 -12.12
N TYR A 121 2.91 -2.90 -11.37
CA TYR A 121 2.32 -2.61 -10.06
C TYR A 121 1.26 -1.54 -10.21
N ALA A 122 0.06 -1.79 -9.72
CA ALA A 122 -0.96 -0.76 -9.59
C ALA A 122 -0.63 0.14 -8.39
N LEU A 123 -0.61 1.45 -8.61
CA LEU A 123 -0.42 2.44 -7.56
C LEU A 123 -1.75 2.71 -6.86
N ILE A 124 -1.80 2.46 -5.57
CA ILE A 124 -2.92 2.79 -4.69
C ILE A 124 -2.47 3.90 -3.76
N THR A 125 -3.23 4.99 -3.72
CA THR A 125 -2.88 6.10 -2.84
C THR A 125 -3.44 5.91 -1.43
N TYR A 126 -2.79 6.52 -0.44
CA TYR A 126 -3.34 6.52 0.92
C TYR A 126 -4.68 7.25 1.02
N LYS A 127 -5.00 8.13 0.04
CA LYS A 127 -6.31 8.75 -0.03
C LYS A 127 -7.38 7.73 -0.41
N ASP A 128 -7.14 6.90 -1.41
CA ASP A 128 -8.08 5.84 -1.81
C ASP A 128 -8.37 4.89 -0.65
N ILE A 129 -7.31 4.53 0.10
CA ILE A 129 -7.42 3.68 1.28
C ILE A 129 -8.20 4.38 2.40
N TYR A 130 -7.91 5.66 2.67
CA TYR A 130 -8.59 6.44 3.69
C TYR A 130 -10.08 6.60 3.38
N ASP A 131 -10.41 6.93 2.13
CA ASP A 131 -11.79 7.08 1.69
C ASP A 131 -12.56 5.76 1.85
N TYR A 132 -11.93 4.61 1.50
CA TYR A 132 -12.53 3.29 1.69
C TYR A 132 -12.87 3.03 3.16
N PHE A 133 -11.90 3.15 4.06
CA PHE A 133 -12.14 2.88 5.49
C PHE A 133 -13.12 3.88 6.12
N GLY A 134 -13.21 5.11 5.59
CA GLY A 134 -14.21 6.07 6.01
C GLY A 134 -15.63 5.69 5.58
N HIS A 135 -15.81 5.12 4.38
CA HIS A 135 -17.10 4.66 3.89
C HIS A 135 -17.58 3.36 4.54
N HIS A 136 -16.66 2.53 5.01
CA HIS A 136 -16.94 1.23 5.61
C HIS A 136 -16.59 1.20 7.11
N ALA A 137 -16.69 2.33 7.80
CA ALA A 137 -16.33 2.44 9.21
C ALA A 137 -17.17 1.54 10.13
N ASP A 138 -18.40 1.29 9.75
CA ASP A 138 -19.35 0.40 10.42
C ASP A 138 -18.84 -1.04 10.57
N LEU A 139 -18.03 -1.53 9.62
CA LEU A 139 -17.41 -2.85 9.72
C LEU A 139 -16.32 -2.95 10.80
N TYR A 140 -15.95 -1.84 11.42
CA TYR A 140 -14.83 -1.73 12.36
C TYR A 140 -15.19 -0.98 13.65
N GLU A 141 -16.50 -0.75 13.90
CA GLU A 141 -16.99 0.07 15.04
C GLU A 141 -16.50 -0.46 16.40
N ASP A 142 -16.41 -1.77 16.55
CA ASP A 142 -15.98 -2.40 17.81
C ASP A 142 -14.45 -2.47 17.98
N GLU A 143 -13.68 -2.00 16.99
CA GLU A 143 -12.22 -2.05 17.01
C GLU A 143 -11.64 -0.77 17.63
N CYS A 144 -11.07 -0.91 18.84
CA CYS A 144 -10.65 0.22 19.68
C CYS A 144 -9.53 1.10 19.09
N HIS A 145 -8.75 0.59 18.14
CA HIS A 145 -7.65 1.32 17.49
C HIS A 145 -8.01 1.86 16.10
N PHE A 146 -9.25 1.64 15.64
CA PHE A 146 -9.66 2.02 14.30
C PHE A 146 -9.58 3.53 14.06
N SER A 147 -9.96 4.34 15.04
CA SER A 147 -9.87 5.80 14.95
C SER A 147 -8.42 6.30 14.80
N ASP A 148 -7.48 5.67 15.50
CA ASP A 148 -6.05 6.00 15.40
C ASP A 148 -5.48 5.61 14.03
N PHE A 149 -5.90 4.46 13.52
CA PHE A 149 -5.55 4.00 12.18
C PHE A 149 -6.06 4.97 11.10
N CYS A 150 -7.32 5.35 11.15
CA CYS A 150 -7.90 6.32 10.21
C CYS A 150 -7.19 7.68 10.29
N ARG A 151 -6.82 8.14 11.48
CA ARG A 151 -6.05 9.38 11.65
C ARG A 151 -4.67 9.30 11.00
N GLU A 152 -3.98 8.17 11.08
CA GLU A 152 -2.70 7.97 10.39
C GLU A 152 -2.87 7.93 8.87
N LEU A 153 -3.89 7.24 8.36
CA LEU A 153 -4.22 7.25 6.94
C LEU A 153 -4.53 8.67 6.46
N GLU A 154 -5.33 9.43 7.21
CA GLU A 154 -5.63 10.83 6.91
C GLU A 154 -4.35 11.68 6.79
N ASN A 155 -3.40 11.49 7.69
CA ASN A 155 -2.13 12.20 7.66
C ASN A 155 -1.32 11.92 6.38
N HIS A 156 -1.39 10.72 5.85
CA HIS A 156 -0.70 10.33 4.63
C HIS A 156 -1.52 10.57 3.34
N SER A 157 -2.83 10.76 3.46
CA SER A 157 -3.72 11.10 2.34
C SER A 157 -3.64 12.58 1.93
N LYS A 158 -3.14 13.46 2.82
CA LYS A 158 -3.05 14.90 2.55
C LYS A 158 -1.91 15.22 1.59
N SER A 159 -2.14 16.19 0.72
CA SER A 159 -1.12 16.69 -0.19
C SER A 159 0.06 17.34 0.57
N SER A 160 1.22 17.48 -0.09
CA SER A 160 2.37 18.15 0.50
C SER A 160 2.10 19.62 0.85
N SER A 161 1.19 20.29 0.11
CA SER A 161 0.74 21.65 0.40
C SER A 161 -0.09 21.73 1.68
N ASP A 162 -0.99 20.76 1.91
CA ASP A 162 -1.82 20.71 3.10
C ASP A 162 -0.99 20.38 4.35
N ARG A 163 0.02 19.52 4.22
CA ARG A 163 0.99 19.27 5.30
C ARG A 163 1.77 20.53 5.67
N ARG A 164 2.26 21.29 4.70
CA ARG A 164 2.98 22.54 4.95
C ARG A 164 2.06 23.57 5.63
N ARG A 165 0.81 23.71 5.18
CA ARG A 165 -0.19 24.56 5.85
C ARG A 165 -0.39 24.17 7.30
N LYS A 166 -0.61 22.89 7.60
CA LYS A 166 -0.84 22.42 8.98
C LYS A 166 0.37 22.68 9.90
N VAL A 167 1.59 22.49 9.38
CA VAL A 167 2.82 22.81 10.13
C VAL A 167 2.98 24.31 10.35
N MET A 168 2.68 25.14 9.34
CA MET A 168 2.71 26.61 9.47
C MET A 168 1.68 27.10 10.47
N HIS A 169 0.43 26.60 10.42
CA HIS A 169 -0.61 26.98 11.38
C HIS A 169 -0.24 26.61 12.82
N LYS A 170 0.35 25.44 13.06
CA LYS A 170 0.84 25.07 14.40
C LYS A 170 1.95 26.00 14.89
N ARG A 171 2.92 26.32 14.03
CA ARG A 171 3.98 27.27 14.38
C ARG A 171 3.46 28.67 14.64
N PHE A 172 2.49 29.13 13.85
CA PHE A 172 1.87 30.45 14.04
C PHE A 172 1.08 30.52 15.34
N ALA A 173 0.30 29.49 15.68
CA ALA A 173 -0.42 29.41 16.94
C ALA A 173 0.54 29.43 18.16
N GLN A 174 1.67 28.73 18.06
CA GLN A 174 2.68 28.68 19.11
C GLN A 174 3.37 30.05 19.31
N ILE A 175 3.67 30.76 18.23
CA ILE A 175 4.25 32.11 18.29
C ILE A 175 3.25 33.09 18.93
N LEU A 176 1.95 32.99 18.64
CA LEU A 176 0.92 33.84 19.24
C LEU A 176 0.75 33.55 20.73
N ASP A 177 0.78 32.28 21.15
CA ASP A 177 0.75 31.88 22.57
C ASP A 177 1.97 32.39 23.34
N ASP A 178 3.16 32.28 22.74
CA ASP A 178 4.41 32.75 23.37
C ASP A 178 4.48 34.29 23.46
N ALA A 179 3.88 35.00 22.52
CA ALA A 179 3.78 36.47 22.52
C ALA A 179 2.71 37.03 23.48
N SER A 180 1.84 36.16 24.01
CA SER A 180 0.75 36.53 24.93
C SER A 180 1.09 36.30 26.40
N LYS A 181 2.31 35.80 26.69
CA LYS A 181 2.86 35.58 28.03
C LYS A 181 3.85 36.68 28.42
#